data_3eba7b5e2385b8106ed2183b1f6705ca
#
_entry.id   3eba7b5e2385b8106ed2183b1f6705ca
#
_cell.length_a   1.000
_cell.length_b   1.000
_cell.length_c   1.000
_cell.angle_alpha   90.00
_cell.angle_beta   90.00
_cell.angle_gamma   90.00
#
_symmetry.space_group_name_H-M   'P 1'
#
loop_
_entity.id
_entity.type
_entity.pdbx_description
1 polymer ?
#
loop_
_entity_poly.entity_id
_entity_poly.type
_entity_poly.pdbx_seq_one_letter_code
_entity_poly.pdbx_strand_id
1 'polypeptide(L)' 'MPETPPDSQSIDTYSEEYRHQCEVRGVLKRRVADRLNALEYLNLVDEKRGKKAGDRLRNDVMTQWRLGNRGEHGDWRET' A
#
# COMPACT_ATOMS: atom_id res chain seq x y z
N MET A 1 -21.19 13.04 13.93
CA MET A 1 -20.95 12.56 13.92
C MET A 1 -20.54 12.17 13.72
N PRO A 2 -20.40 11.89 13.65
CA PRO A 2 -19.95 11.35 13.53
C PRO A 2 -19.56 10.59 13.35
N GLU A 3 -19.41 10.25 13.37
CA GLU A 3 -19.15 9.61 13.41
C GLU A 3 -18.57 8.85 13.31
N THR A 4 -18.40 8.68 13.55
CA THR A 4 -17.84 7.89 13.59
C THR A 4 -17.95 7.01 13.78
N PRO A 5 -17.97 6.45 13.61
CA PRO A 5 -18.04 5.63 13.83
C PRO A 5 -17.57 4.85 14.30
N PRO A 6 -17.74 4.38 14.60
CA PRO A 6 -17.25 3.64 15.08
C PRO A 6 -16.55 2.84 14.83
N ASP A 7 -16.77 2.81 14.24
CA ASP A 7 -16.25 2.26 14.05
C ASP A 7 -15.37 2.13 14.01
N SER A 8 -15.40 2.80 13.95
CA SER A 8 -14.39 2.87 14.01
C SER A 8 -13.71 2.06 14.56
N GLN A 9 -14.12 1.58 15.00
CA GLN A 9 -13.62 0.83 15.62
C GLN A 9 -13.13 -0.18 15.07
N SER A 10 -13.60 -0.42 14.45
CA SER A 10 -13.12 -1.31 13.96
C SER A 10 -12.09 -1.09 13.34
N ILE A 11 -11.90 -0.54 13.79
CA ILE A 11 -10.92 -0.39 14.01
C ILE A 11 -9.83 -0.73 13.21
N ASP A 12 -9.36 -1.87 13.10
CA ASP A 12 -8.22 -2.28 12.32
C ASP A 12 -8.41 -2.08 10.83
N THR A 13 -9.65 -2.17 10.39
CA THR A 13 -9.97 -1.97 8.97
C THR A 13 -9.64 -0.57 8.50
N TYR A 14 -9.68 0.40 9.40
CA TYR A 14 -9.44 1.78 9.03
C TYR A 14 -8.14 2.33 9.60
N SER A 15 -7.30 1.46 10.17
CA SER A 15 -6.02 1.90 10.69
C SER A 15 -5.10 2.32 9.54
N GLU A 16 -4.13 3.17 9.88
CA GLU A 16 -3.14 3.59 8.90
C GLU A 16 -2.35 2.40 8.38
N GLU A 17 -2.06 1.47 9.27
CA GLU A 17 -1.32 0.27 8.89
C GLU A 17 -2.08 -0.53 7.85
N TYR A 18 -3.36 -0.74 8.09
CA TYR A 18 -4.17 -1.50 7.16
C TYR A 18 -4.25 -0.81 5.81
N ARG A 19 -4.48 0.50 5.82
CA ARG A 19 -4.57 1.24 4.55
C ARG A 19 -3.26 1.21 3.80
N HIS A 20 -2.15 1.29 4.54
CA HIS A 20 -0.84 1.19 3.91
C HIS A 20 -0.64 -0.16 3.24
N GLN A 21 -1.03 -1.25 3.91
CA GLN A 21 -0.93 -2.58 3.33
C GLN A 21 -1.80 -2.71 2.08
N CYS A 22 -2.99 -2.13 2.10
CA CYS A 22 -3.86 -2.14 0.93
C CYS A 22 -3.22 -1.40 -0.23
N GLU A 23 -2.57 -0.28 0.05
CA GLU A 23 -1.91 0.49 -0.99
C GLU A 23 -0.73 -0.29 -1.57
N VAL A 24 0.05 -0.94 -0.71
CA VAL A 24 1.16 -1.76 -1.17
C VAL A 24 0.65 -2.86 -2.10
N ARG A 25 -0.44 -3.53 -1.71
CA ARG A 25 -1.02 -4.57 -2.56
C ARG A 25 -1.46 -4.01 -3.90
N GLY A 26 -2.05 -2.81 -3.88
CA GLY A 26 -2.46 -2.16 -5.13
C GLY A 26 -1.29 -1.91 -6.07
N VAL A 27 -0.18 -1.46 -5.52
CA VAL A 27 1.02 -1.22 -6.33
C VAL A 27 1.58 -2.54 -6.85
N LEU A 28 1.56 -3.58 -6.03
CA LEU A 28 2.04 -4.89 -6.47
C LEU A 28 1.22 -5.42 -7.63
N LYS A 29 -0.09 -5.25 -7.58
CA LYS A 29 -0.95 -5.66 -8.68
C LYS A 29 -0.64 -4.87 -9.94
N ARG A 30 -0.41 -3.56 -9.81
CA ARG A 30 -0.04 -2.74 -10.95
C ARG A 30 1.27 -3.23 -11.56
N ARG A 31 2.22 -3.60 -10.71
CA ARG A 31 3.52 -4.06 -11.18
C ARG A 31 3.42 -5.38 -11.94
N VAL A 32 2.53 -6.27 -11.51
CA VAL A 32 2.30 -7.52 -12.23
C VAL A 32 1.73 -7.22 -13.60
N ALA A 33 0.79 -6.29 -13.67
CA ALA A 33 0.13 -5.96 -14.93
C ALA A 33 1.03 -5.11 -15.83
N ASP A 34 1.69 -4.11 -15.25
CA ASP A 34 2.51 -3.17 -16.00
C ASP A 34 3.46 -2.46 -15.07
N ARG A 35 4.74 -2.78 -15.19
CA ARG A 35 5.76 -2.21 -14.33
C ARG A 35 5.80 -0.68 -14.38
N LEU A 36 5.61 -0.12 -15.58
CA LEU A 36 5.64 1.33 -15.73
C LEU A 36 4.47 1.98 -15.01
N ASN A 37 3.32 1.32 -15.01
CA ASN A 37 2.16 1.83 -14.29
C ASN A 37 2.46 1.94 -12.81
N ALA A 38 3.13 0.94 -12.24
CA ALA A 38 3.50 0.97 -10.83
C ALA A 38 4.47 2.12 -10.54
N LEU A 39 5.45 2.32 -11.42
CA LEU A 39 6.42 3.40 -11.25
C LEU A 39 5.74 4.77 -11.31
N GLU A 40 4.81 4.93 -12.23
CA GLU A 40 4.06 6.18 -12.34
C GLU A 40 3.27 6.46 -11.08
N TYR A 41 2.66 5.43 -10.53
CA TYR A 41 1.90 5.60 -9.29
C TYR A 41 2.81 6.05 -8.16
N LEU A 42 3.98 5.42 -8.04
CA LEU A 42 4.94 5.78 -6.98
C LEU A 42 5.44 7.21 -7.15
N ASN A 43 5.70 7.62 -8.39
CA ASN A 43 6.11 9.00 -8.65
C ASN A 43 5.02 9.99 -8.26
N LEU A 44 3.77 9.63 -8.51
CA LEU A 44 2.64 10.47 -8.13
C LEU A 44 2.55 10.62 -6.63
N VAL A 45 2.82 9.55 -5.89
CA VAL A 45 2.85 9.61 -4.43
C VAL A 45 3.93 10.57 -3.96
N ASP A 46 5.12 10.54 -4.59
CA ASP A 46 6.19 11.49 -4.26
C ASP A 46 5.69 12.92 -4.40
N GLU A 47 4.99 13.22 -5.50
CA GLU A 47 4.51 14.56 -5.75
C GLU A 47 3.45 15.00 -4.77
N LYS A 48 2.53 14.09 -4.46
CA LYS A 48 1.36 14.48 -3.68
C LYS A 48 1.55 14.37 -2.18
N ARG A 49 2.37 13.44 -1.73
CA ARG A 49 2.55 13.19 -0.31
C ARG A 49 3.99 13.39 0.14
N GLY A 50 4.88 13.67 -0.79
CA GLY A 50 6.29 13.92 -0.46
C GLY A 50 7.14 12.69 -0.65
N LYS A 51 8.44 12.95 -0.81
CA LYS A 51 9.41 11.90 -1.10
C LYS A 51 9.49 10.86 0.00
N LYS A 52 9.35 11.29 1.25
CA LYS A 52 9.44 10.38 2.38
C LYS A 52 8.34 9.32 2.33
N ALA A 53 7.12 9.76 2.04
CA ALA A 53 6.00 8.84 1.92
C ALA A 53 6.19 7.90 0.74
N GLY A 54 6.68 8.44 -0.37
CA GLY A 54 6.95 7.63 -1.55
C GLY A 54 8.02 6.59 -1.31
N ASP A 55 9.09 6.98 -0.61
CA ASP A 55 10.18 6.05 -0.31
C ASP A 55 9.70 4.92 0.60
N ARG A 56 8.88 5.25 1.59
CA ARG A 56 8.33 4.22 2.47
C ARG A 56 7.51 3.22 1.66
N LEU A 57 6.67 3.72 0.77
CA LEU A 57 5.84 2.87 -0.05
C LEU A 57 6.70 1.99 -0.96
N ARG A 58 7.72 2.58 -1.60
CA ARG A 58 8.63 1.81 -2.46
C ARG A 58 9.32 0.69 -1.70
N ASN A 59 9.83 1.01 -0.52
CA ASN A 59 10.55 0.02 0.27
C ASN A 59 9.65 -1.15 0.62
N ASP A 60 8.42 -0.87 1.04
CA ASP A 60 7.52 -1.93 1.43
C ASP A 60 7.06 -2.74 0.22
N VAL A 61 6.83 -2.08 -0.91
CA VAL A 61 6.48 -2.79 -2.15
C VAL A 61 7.61 -3.73 -2.56
N MET A 62 8.85 -3.24 -2.53
CA MET A 62 9.98 -4.07 -2.92
C MET A 62 10.19 -5.24 -1.97
N THR A 63 10.02 -4.99 -0.68
CA THR A 63 10.15 -6.05 0.32
C THR A 63 9.12 -7.14 0.05
N GLN A 64 7.86 -6.75 -0.11
CA GLN A 64 6.79 -7.71 -0.36
C GLN A 64 6.99 -8.43 -1.68
N TRP A 65 7.46 -7.73 -2.70
CA TRP A 65 7.73 -8.36 -3.99
C TRP A 65 8.78 -9.45 -3.86
N ARG A 66 9.87 -9.16 -3.14
CA ARG A 66 10.92 -10.14 -2.95
C ARG A 66 10.45 -11.35 -2.15
N LEU A 67 9.50 -11.13 -1.24
CA LEU A 67 8.95 -12.22 -0.44
C LEU A 67 7.90 -13.04 -1.21
N GLY A 68 7.55 -12.60 -2.40
CA GLY A 68 6.62 -13.33 -3.24
C GLY A 68 5.21 -12.78 -3.29
N ASN A 69 4.94 -11.69 -2.61
CA ASN A 69 3.62 -11.07 -2.62
C ASN A 69 3.39 -10.38 -3.96
N ARG A 70 2.28 -10.71 -4.62
CA ARG A 70 1.93 -10.13 -5.91
C ARG A 70 0.65 -9.33 -5.86
N GLY A 71 0.21 -8.96 -4.66
CA GLY A 71 -0.95 -8.11 -4.49
C GLY A 71 -2.26 -8.84 -4.28
N GLU A 72 -2.21 -10.15 -4.10
CA GLU A 72 -3.42 -10.92 -3.86
C GLU A 72 -3.95 -10.62 -2.45
N HIS A 73 -5.26 -10.71 -2.32
CA HIS A 73 -5.88 -10.48 -1.03
C HIS A 73 -5.39 -11.53 -0.03
N GLY A 74 -4.96 -11.06 1.12
CA GLY A 74 -4.49 -11.97 2.16
C GLY A 74 -3.07 -12.48 1.96
N ASP A 75 -2.35 -11.94 0.99
CA ASP A 75 -1.01 -12.40 0.64
C ASP A 75 0.09 -11.59 1.31
N TRP A 76 -0.26 -10.82 2.32
CA TRP A 76 0.75 -10.04 3.04
C TRP A 76 1.75 -10.96 3.73
N ARG A 77 3.02 -10.71 3.54
CA ARG A 77 4.07 -11.56 4.07
C ARG A 77 4.88 -10.84 5.12
N GLU A 78 5.15 -11.54 6.20
CA GLU A 78 5.97 -10.98 7.27
C GLU A 78 7.44 -11.15 6.94
N THR A 79 8.23 -10.15 7.30
CA THR A 79 9.68 -10.21 7.09
C THR A 79 10.38 -10.93 8.20
#